data_6744252b764a1cd73295faf0522a4c75
#
_entry.id   6744252b764a1cd73295faf0522a4c75
#
_cell.length_a   1.000
_cell.length_b   1.000
_cell.length_c   1.000
_cell.angle_alpha   90.00
_cell.angle_beta   90.00
_cell.angle_gamma   90.00
#
_symmetry.space_group_name_H-M   'P 1'
#
loop_
_entity.id
_entity.type
_entity.pdbx_description
1 polymer ?
#
loop_
_entity_poly.entity_id
_entity_poly.type
_entity_poly.pdbx_seq_one_letter_code
_entity_poly.pdbx_strand_id
1 'polypeptide(L)'
;MLLLNRIEIYIIGVGEMALKQTAKTMKSPTGMRRATMKNKLFWIAIGQFISACAYCQILNANNLVATGLGGLATVFNRLTGADVQLLLIIMALPIFIWAFFSYSKKQIFYAAFSYFMFTFYVGIVNRILPQLHTDPIAAAISGGVVGGIAGGIIMKQRVANGPESIVALYLKEKKGLSIGSYYLIINTVVIFSSIIYGNMTMIIYSLICTFVQSVVTDKLIIGFEKYYNVNIMSDQYLEITQFIRNDLNRGATFIQGMDTSNVKKKMLIQAVVNQQELIAIKDFVKAFHDDSFICASISNNIIGRGFDVE
;
A
#
# COMPACT_ATOMS: atom_id res chain seq x y z
N MET A 1 47.80 -2.01 -33.36
CA MET A 1 47.74 -2.19 -31.89
C MET A 1 47.63 -0.88 -31.12
N LEU A 2 48.29 0.21 -31.50
CA LEU A 2 48.22 1.52 -30.82
C LEU A 2 46.93 2.31 -31.03
N LEU A 3 46.16 2.06 -32.08
CA LEU A 3 44.86 2.72 -32.34
C LEU A 3 43.72 2.13 -31.53
N LEU A 4 43.70 0.83 -31.26
CA LEU A 4 42.69 0.15 -30.44
C LEU A 4 42.77 0.59 -28.97
N ASN A 5 43.96 0.75 -28.41
CA ASN A 5 44.13 1.24 -27.05
C ASN A 5 43.68 2.70 -26.86
N ARG A 6 43.75 3.55 -27.87
CA ARG A 6 43.24 4.93 -27.78
C ARG A 6 41.69 4.98 -27.84
N ILE A 7 41.06 4.08 -28.55
CA ILE A 7 39.61 4.02 -28.65
C ILE A 7 39.02 3.48 -27.35
N GLU A 8 39.60 2.46 -26.73
CA GLU A 8 39.18 1.98 -25.41
C GLU A 8 39.26 3.03 -24.31
N ILE A 9 40.40 3.79 -24.26
CA ILE A 9 40.56 4.87 -23.26
C ILE A 9 39.54 6.00 -23.49
N TYR A 10 39.18 6.29 -24.75
CA TYR A 10 38.19 7.31 -25.08
C TYR A 10 36.77 6.87 -24.69
N ILE A 11 36.42 5.60 -24.91
CA ILE A 11 35.11 5.02 -24.52
C ILE A 11 34.95 4.96 -22.99
N ILE A 12 36.02 4.57 -22.28
CA ILE A 12 36.04 4.54 -20.80
C ILE A 12 35.93 5.95 -20.23
N GLY A 13 36.66 6.92 -20.78
CA GLY A 13 36.60 8.31 -20.33
C GLY A 13 35.28 9.01 -20.60
N VAL A 14 34.62 8.73 -21.72
CA VAL A 14 33.29 9.25 -22.04
C VAL A 14 32.25 8.55 -21.17
N GLY A 15 32.37 7.25 -20.89
CA GLY A 15 31.52 6.50 -19.98
C GLY A 15 31.60 7.02 -18.54
N GLU A 16 32.79 7.31 -18.02
CA GLU A 16 32.97 7.89 -16.68
C GLU A 16 32.44 9.34 -16.57
N MET A 17 32.65 10.16 -17.61
CA MET A 17 32.06 11.50 -17.63
C MET A 17 30.53 11.47 -17.73
N ALA A 18 29.97 10.59 -18.54
CA ALA A 18 28.53 10.40 -18.62
C ALA A 18 27.94 9.90 -17.29
N LEU A 19 28.60 8.97 -16.60
CA LEU A 19 28.21 8.49 -15.28
C LEU A 19 28.34 9.58 -14.19
N LYS A 20 29.38 10.39 -14.22
CA LYS A 20 29.55 11.54 -13.30
C LYS A 20 28.55 12.67 -13.58
N GLN A 21 28.21 12.91 -14.84
CA GLN A 21 27.22 13.90 -15.23
C GLN A 21 25.80 13.40 -14.89
N THR A 22 25.49 12.11 -15.10
CA THR A 22 24.22 11.50 -14.66
C THR A 22 24.13 11.45 -13.13
N ALA A 23 25.19 11.18 -12.42
CA ALA A 23 25.21 11.23 -10.95
C ALA A 23 25.06 12.67 -10.41
N LYS A 24 25.51 13.69 -11.15
CA LYS A 24 25.37 15.10 -10.78
C LYS A 24 24.01 15.70 -11.17
N THR A 25 23.34 15.12 -12.17
CA THR A 25 21.96 15.44 -12.58
C THR A 25 20.92 14.57 -11.87
N MET A 26 21.29 13.50 -11.22
CA MET A 26 20.48 12.81 -10.23
C MET A 26 20.46 13.58 -8.88
N LYS A 27 20.25 14.88 -8.91
CA LYS A 27 19.49 15.52 -7.84
C LYS A 27 18.15 14.81 -7.84
N SER A 28 17.84 14.11 -6.74
CA SER A 28 16.55 13.48 -6.50
C SER A 28 15.44 14.34 -7.08
N PRO A 29 14.43 13.75 -7.78
CA PRO A 29 13.30 14.53 -8.26
C PRO A 29 12.72 15.26 -7.05
N THR A 30 13.00 16.56 -7.00
CA THR A 30 12.51 17.52 -6.03
C THR A 30 11.04 17.74 -6.31
N GLY A 31 10.23 16.84 -5.80
CA GLY A 31 8.77 16.93 -5.84
C GLY A 31 8.13 16.20 -4.68
N MET A 32 8.71 15.12 -4.19
CA MET A 32 8.29 14.55 -2.92
C MET A 32 8.80 15.46 -1.80
N ARG A 33 7.97 16.37 -1.31
CA ARG A 33 8.15 16.96 0.02
C ARG A 33 8.26 15.76 0.97
N ARG A 34 9.49 15.43 1.40
CA ARG A 34 9.70 14.48 2.50
C ARG A 34 8.87 15.03 3.65
N ALA A 35 7.74 14.37 3.92
CA ALA A 35 6.89 14.78 5.03
C ALA A 35 7.79 14.94 6.24
N THR A 36 7.81 16.13 6.80
CA THR A 36 8.63 16.45 7.98
C THR A 36 8.28 15.43 9.06
N MET A 37 9.23 15.07 9.91
CA MET A 37 9.01 14.12 11.01
C MET A 37 7.75 14.48 11.82
N LYS A 38 7.51 15.78 12.04
CA LYS A 38 6.31 16.30 12.73
C LYS A 38 5.02 15.92 12.00
N ASN A 39 4.97 16.05 10.67
CA ASN A 39 3.78 15.67 9.88
C ASN A 39 3.50 14.17 9.96
N LYS A 40 4.54 13.34 9.95
CA LYS A 40 4.37 11.88 10.08
C LYS A 40 3.80 11.50 11.43
N LEU A 41 4.35 12.06 12.53
CA LEU A 41 3.86 11.81 13.88
C LEU A 41 2.42 12.26 14.07
N PHE A 42 2.05 13.39 13.49
CA PHE A 42 0.67 13.92 13.53
C PHE A 42 -0.31 12.94 12.84
N TRP A 43 -0.02 12.49 11.62
CA TRP A 43 -0.89 11.54 10.92
C TRP A 43 -0.94 10.17 11.58
N ILE A 44 0.16 9.71 12.18
CA ILE A 44 0.18 8.49 12.99
C ILE A 44 -0.74 8.65 14.20
N ALA A 45 -0.66 9.77 14.92
CA ALA A 45 -1.50 10.01 16.09
C ALA A 45 -3.00 10.03 15.72
N ILE A 46 -3.38 10.71 14.63
CA ILE A 46 -4.77 10.69 14.12
C ILE A 46 -5.20 9.27 13.74
N GLY A 47 -4.39 8.56 12.96
CA GLY A 47 -4.70 7.19 12.56
C GLY A 47 -4.87 6.27 13.77
N GLN A 48 -4.02 6.41 14.79
CA GLN A 48 -4.13 5.60 16.01
C GLN A 48 -5.35 5.96 16.87
N PHE A 49 -5.76 7.21 16.88
CA PHE A 49 -7.01 7.60 17.54
C PHE A 49 -8.23 6.93 16.87
N ILE A 50 -8.30 7.00 15.54
CA ILE A 50 -9.37 6.34 14.77
C ILE A 50 -9.33 4.82 14.97
N SER A 51 -8.12 4.22 14.99
CA SER A 51 -7.92 2.80 15.26
C SER A 51 -8.41 2.40 16.65
N ALA A 52 -8.12 3.20 17.68
CA ALA A 52 -8.59 2.95 19.03
C ALA A 52 -10.12 3.07 19.16
N CYS A 53 -10.72 4.03 18.44
CA CYS A 53 -12.19 4.12 18.35
C CYS A 53 -12.79 2.88 17.71
N ALA A 54 -12.28 2.43 16.56
CA ALA A 54 -12.74 1.19 15.92
C ALA A 54 -12.61 -0.02 16.86
N TYR A 55 -11.46 -0.13 17.51
CA TYR A 55 -11.17 -1.23 18.44
C TYR A 55 -12.11 -1.25 19.65
N CYS A 56 -12.21 -0.15 20.40
CA CYS A 56 -12.97 -0.10 21.64
C CYS A 56 -14.48 -0.04 21.42
N GLN A 57 -14.92 0.83 20.48
CA GLN A 57 -16.34 1.17 20.33
C GLN A 57 -17.07 0.15 19.49
N ILE A 58 -16.40 -0.44 18.50
CA ILE A 58 -17.07 -1.32 17.53
C ILE A 58 -16.65 -2.77 17.76
N LEU A 59 -15.35 -3.08 17.67
CA LEU A 59 -14.92 -4.48 17.70
C LEU A 59 -15.10 -5.11 19.07
N ASN A 60 -14.51 -4.51 20.10
CA ASN A 60 -14.57 -5.06 21.45
C ASN A 60 -16.01 -5.04 22.04
N ALA A 61 -16.78 -3.99 21.75
CA ALA A 61 -18.19 -3.88 22.17
C ALA A 61 -19.06 -4.98 21.60
N ASN A 62 -18.78 -5.45 20.38
CA ASN A 62 -19.57 -6.49 19.69
C ASN A 62 -18.88 -7.86 19.72
N ASN A 63 -17.91 -8.05 20.60
CA ASN A 63 -17.16 -9.30 20.80
C ASN A 63 -16.37 -9.76 19.55
N LEU A 64 -16.09 -8.87 18.60
CA LEU A 64 -15.27 -9.19 17.45
C LEU A 64 -13.79 -9.17 17.82
N VAL A 65 -13.02 -10.06 17.20
CA VAL A 65 -11.58 -10.16 17.43
C VAL A 65 -10.85 -9.22 16.48
N ALA A 66 -10.09 -8.30 17.03
CA ALA A 66 -9.20 -7.46 16.25
C ALA A 66 -8.02 -8.28 15.69
N THR A 67 -7.25 -7.67 14.81
CA THR A 67 -6.03 -8.26 14.25
C THR A 67 -4.79 -7.96 15.09
N GLY A 68 -3.73 -8.72 14.90
CA GLY A 68 -2.43 -8.48 15.53
C GLY A 68 -2.44 -8.61 17.06
N LEU A 69 -1.59 -7.83 17.72
CA LEU A 69 -1.49 -7.84 19.19
C LEU A 69 -2.78 -7.36 19.88
N GLY A 70 -3.55 -6.49 19.24
CA GLY A 70 -4.86 -6.07 19.75
C GLY A 70 -5.83 -7.25 19.88
N GLY A 71 -5.84 -8.13 18.88
CA GLY A 71 -6.62 -9.37 18.92
C GLY A 71 -6.17 -10.32 20.01
N LEU A 72 -4.86 -10.56 20.13
CA LEU A 72 -4.31 -11.39 21.20
C LEU A 72 -4.64 -10.82 22.58
N ALA A 73 -4.51 -9.50 22.77
CA ALA A 73 -4.87 -8.85 24.03
C ALA A 73 -6.38 -9.03 24.36
N THR A 74 -7.26 -8.98 23.34
CA THR A 74 -8.70 -9.27 23.52
C THR A 74 -8.92 -10.73 23.96
N VAL A 75 -8.23 -11.70 23.33
CA VAL A 75 -8.31 -13.10 23.72
C VAL A 75 -7.91 -13.29 25.18
N PHE A 76 -6.75 -12.77 25.58
CA PHE A 76 -6.28 -12.87 26.96
C PHE A 76 -7.16 -12.12 27.97
N ASN A 77 -7.69 -10.95 27.59
CA ASN A 77 -8.66 -10.22 28.42
C ASN A 77 -9.90 -11.07 28.71
N ARG A 78 -10.45 -11.73 27.69
CA ARG A 78 -11.64 -12.60 27.83
C ARG A 78 -11.37 -13.84 28.70
N LEU A 79 -10.16 -14.36 28.66
CA LEU A 79 -9.78 -15.55 29.45
C LEU A 79 -9.43 -15.20 30.91
N THR A 80 -8.80 -14.05 31.16
CA THR A 80 -8.22 -13.73 32.48
C THR A 80 -8.95 -12.61 33.19
N GLY A 81 -9.75 -11.80 32.49
CA GLY A 81 -10.33 -10.55 33.03
C GLY A 81 -9.32 -9.40 33.17
N ALA A 82 -8.07 -9.60 32.77
CA ALA A 82 -7.03 -8.58 32.90
C ALA A 82 -7.30 -7.38 31.96
N ASP A 83 -6.86 -6.18 32.40
CA ASP A 83 -7.05 -4.96 31.62
C ASP A 83 -6.35 -5.05 30.26
N VAL A 84 -7.09 -4.71 29.18
CA VAL A 84 -6.60 -4.78 27.80
C VAL A 84 -5.38 -3.89 27.59
N GLN A 85 -5.36 -2.69 28.21
CA GLN A 85 -4.25 -1.76 28.08
C GLN A 85 -2.95 -2.34 28.68
N LEU A 86 -3.08 -2.99 29.84
CA LEU A 86 -1.96 -3.69 30.48
C LEU A 86 -1.43 -4.84 29.64
N LEU A 87 -2.34 -5.66 29.08
CA LEU A 87 -1.98 -6.76 28.21
C LEU A 87 -1.25 -6.29 26.94
N LEU A 88 -1.72 -5.22 26.30
CA LEU A 88 -1.06 -4.61 25.16
C LEU A 88 0.39 -4.22 25.49
N ILE A 89 0.63 -3.57 26.62
CA ILE A 89 1.97 -3.17 27.04
C ILE A 89 2.87 -4.39 27.28
N ILE A 90 2.39 -5.36 28.05
CA ILE A 90 3.16 -6.57 28.39
C ILE A 90 3.54 -7.36 27.14
N MET A 91 2.62 -7.52 26.19
CA MET A 91 2.87 -8.30 24.97
C MET A 91 3.80 -7.58 23.99
N ALA A 92 3.79 -6.26 23.96
CA ALA A 92 4.66 -5.48 23.08
C ALA A 92 6.12 -5.40 23.59
N LEU A 93 6.33 -5.41 24.90
CA LEU A 93 7.64 -5.23 25.53
C LEU A 93 8.71 -6.19 24.99
N PRO A 94 8.52 -7.51 24.97
CA PRO A 94 9.55 -8.45 24.49
C PRO A 94 9.89 -8.20 23.02
N ILE A 95 8.91 -7.83 22.18
CA ILE A 95 9.14 -7.54 20.77
C ILE A 95 9.97 -6.26 20.61
N PHE A 96 9.68 -5.20 21.37
CA PHE A 96 10.47 -3.97 21.32
C PHE A 96 11.89 -4.15 21.86
N ILE A 97 12.07 -4.94 22.93
CA ILE A 97 13.40 -5.28 23.45
C ILE A 97 14.22 -6.00 22.37
N TRP A 98 13.65 -7.02 21.75
CA TRP A 98 14.31 -7.74 20.65
C TRP A 98 14.60 -6.81 19.46
N ALA A 99 13.64 -5.97 19.06
CA ALA A 99 13.79 -5.03 17.96
C ALA A 99 14.92 -4.02 18.19
N PHE A 100 15.12 -3.60 19.43
CA PHE A 100 16.16 -2.62 19.80
C PHE A 100 17.57 -3.09 19.40
N PHE A 101 17.82 -4.40 19.44
CA PHE A 101 19.08 -4.99 19.05
C PHE A 101 19.15 -5.37 17.55
N SER A 102 17.99 -5.47 16.88
CA SER A 102 17.92 -6.07 15.54
C SER A 102 17.59 -5.06 14.44
N TYR A 103 17.09 -3.86 14.79
CA TYR A 103 16.54 -2.92 13.82
C TYR A 103 17.07 -1.49 13.95
N SER A 104 16.84 -0.66 12.90
CA SER A 104 17.24 0.74 12.91
C SER A 104 16.45 1.54 13.96
N LYS A 105 17.16 2.34 14.76
CA LYS A 105 16.57 3.17 15.84
C LYS A 105 15.41 4.04 15.37
N LYS A 106 15.47 4.53 14.12
CA LYS A 106 14.41 5.37 13.54
C LYS A 106 13.10 4.62 13.31
N GLN A 107 13.15 3.38 12.81
CA GLN A 107 11.94 2.56 12.61
C GLN A 107 11.34 2.13 13.94
N ILE A 108 12.17 1.76 14.91
CA ILE A 108 11.75 1.43 16.27
C ILE A 108 11.04 2.62 16.93
N PHE A 109 11.59 3.83 16.78
CA PHE A 109 10.97 5.05 17.31
C PHE A 109 9.55 5.27 16.76
N TYR A 110 9.35 5.16 15.45
CA TYR A 110 8.01 5.31 14.87
C TYR A 110 7.06 4.19 15.30
N ALA A 111 7.52 2.95 15.35
CA ALA A 111 6.72 1.83 15.82
C ALA A 111 6.32 1.97 17.29
N ALA A 112 7.27 2.36 18.14
CA ALA A 112 7.01 2.59 19.56
C ALA A 112 6.06 3.78 19.79
N PHE A 113 6.27 4.89 19.07
CA PHE A 113 5.36 6.04 19.11
C PHE A 113 3.96 5.67 18.66
N SER A 114 3.84 4.96 17.53
CA SER A 114 2.57 4.50 16.97
C SER A 114 1.83 3.63 17.98
N TYR A 115 2.51 2.64 18.53
CA TYR A 115 1.93 1.70 19.49
C TYR A 115 1.57 2.37 20.84
N PHE A 116 2.43 3.27 21.33
CA PHE A 116 2.16 4.05 22.53
C PHE A 116 0.90 4.91 22.36
N MET A 117 0.76 5.59 21.21
CA MET A 117 -0.45 6.37 20.91
C MET A 117 -1.70 5.48 20.87
N PHE A 118 -1.63 4.32 20.22
CA PHE A 118 -2.74 3.37 20.19
C PHE A 118 -3.15 2.96 21.62
N THR A 119 -2.21 2.48 22.41
CA THR A 119 -2.46 2.00 23.77
C THR A 119 -2.98 3.12 24.69
N PHE A 120 -2.44 4.33 24.54
CA PHE A 120 -2.91 5.52 25.25
C PHE A 120 -4.35 5.86 24.90
N TYR A 121 -4.69 5.88 23.60
CA TYR A 121 -6.06 6.16 23.17
C TYR A 121 -7.03 5.04 23.53
N VAL A 122 -6.63 3.77 23.52
CA VAL A 122 -7.47 2.67 24.02
C VAL A 122 -7.87 2.90 25.45
N GLY A 123 -6.94 3.32 26.33
CA GLY A 123 -7.25 3.63 27.72
C GLY A 123 -8.23 4.81 27.91
N ILE A 124 -8.11 5.85 27.08
CA ILE A 124 -9.00 7.02 27.11
C ILE A 124 -10.37 6.70 26.51
N VAL A 125 -10.39 6.17 25.30
CA VAL A 125 -11.62 5.91 24.53
C VAL A 125 -12.53 4.94 25.27
N ASN A 126 -11.96 3.88 25.85
CA ASN A 126 -12.73 2.90 26.62
C ASN A 126 -13.40 3.47 27.87
N ARG A 127 -12.88 4.59 28.42
CA ARG A 127 -13.43 5.24 29.63
C ARG A 127 -14.43 6.35 29.32
N ILE A 128 -14.25 7.07 28.21
CA ILE A 128 -14.97 8.31 27.93
C ILE A 128 -16.11 8.10 26.94
N LEU A 129 -15.92 7.26 25.93
CA LEU A 129 -16.89 7.07 24.87
C LEU A 129 -17.78 5.84 25.11
N PRO A 130 -19.10 5.93 24.82
CA PRO A 130 -20.00 4.79 24.96
C PRO A 130 -19.71 3.71 23.93
N GLN A 131 -19.90 2.47 24.28
CA GLN A 131 -19.79 1.32 23.37
C GLN A 131 -20.96 1.29 22.37
N LEU A 132 -20.64 1.00 21.12
CA LEU A 132 -21.63 0.90 20.03
C LEU A 132 -22.01 -0.57 19.84
N HIS A 133 -23.08 -0.98 20.47
CA HIS A 133 -23.65 -2.31 20.25
C HIS A 133 -24.56 -2.29 19.01
N THR A 134 -24.22 -3.08 18.03
CA THR A 134 -24.97 -3.22 16.77
C THR A 134 -25.05 -4.69 16.37
N ASP A 135 -25.79 -4.99 15.29
CA ASP A 135 -25.77 -6.33 14.72
C ASP A 135 -24.34 -6.75 14.36
N PRO A 136 -23.94 -8.00 14.62
CA PRO A 136 -22.57 -8.46 14.42
C PRO A 136 -22.02 -8.23 13.00
N ILE A 137 -22.88 -8.36 11.97
CA ILE A 137 -22.48 -8.09 10.60
C ILE A 137 -22.24 -6.59 10.35
N ALA A 138 -23.10 -5.72 10.92
CA ALA A 138 -22.92 -4.28 10.83
C ALA A 138 -21.67 -3.82 11.58
N ALA A 139 -21.38 -4.42 12.75
CA ALA A 139 -20.15 -4.19 13.49
C ALA A 139 -18.90 -4.66 12.71
N ALA A 140 -18.97 -5.82 12.05
CA ALA A 140 -17.86 -6.33 11.26
C ALA A 140 -17.54 -5.42 10.06
N ILE A 141 -18.56 -4.96 9.35
CA ILE A 141 -18.36 -4.07 8.19
C ILE A 141 -17.88 -2.68 8.65
N SER A 142 -18.59 -2.05 9.61
CA SER A 142 -18.22 -0.70 10.08
C SER A 142 -16.86 -0.68 10.76
N GLY A 143 -16.56 -1.66 11.63
CA GLY A 143 -15.26 -1.83 12.26
C GLY A 143 -14.14 -2.05 11.24
N GLY A 144 -14.40 -2.85 10.21
CA GLY A 144 -13.48 -3.06 9.09
C GLY A 144 -13.22 -1.78 8.29
N VAL A 145 -14.25 -1.00 7.98
CA VAL A 145 -14.13 0.28 7.27
C VAL A 145 -13.32 1.29 8.10
N VAL A 146 -13.73 1.53 9.35
CA VAL A 146 -13.05 2.52 10.22
C VAL A 146 -11.62 2.09 10.52
N GLY A 147 -11.41 0.81 10.84
CA GLY A 147 -10.06 0.25 11.04
C GLY A 147 -9.20 0.29 9.79
N GLY A 148 -9.80 0.07 8.61
CA GLY A 148 -9.13 0.16 7.32
C GLY A 148 -8.69 1.59 6.98
N ILE A 149 -9.53 2.58 7.27
CA ILE A 149 -9.18 4.01 7.14
C ILE A 149 -8.00 4.35 8.04
N ALA A 150 -8.06 3.96 9.31
CA ALA A 150 -6.99 4.17 10.27
C ALA A 150 -5.66 3.55 9.80
N GLY A 151 -5.69 2.27 9.41
CA GLY A 151 -4.54 1.55 8.87
C GLY A 151 -3.95 2.22 7.63
N GLY A 152 -4.79 2.63 6.69
CA GLY A 152 -4.36 3.31 5.47
C GLY A 152 -3.67 4.65 5.73
N ILE A 153 -4.20 5.47 6.65
CA ILE A 153 -3.58 6.74 7.06
C ILE A 153 -2.17 6.51 7.61
N ILE A 154 -2.01 5.51 8.49
CA ILE A 154 -0.72 5.20 9.12
C ILE A 154 0.26 4.63 8.09
N MET A 155 -0.16 3.68 7.25
CA MET A 155 0.71 3.02 6.27
C MET A 155 1.17 3.97 5.15
N LYS A 156 0.39 4.99 4.80
CA LYS A 156 0.83 6.07 3.90
C LYS A 156 2.08 6.80 4.42
N GLN A 157 2.34 6.79 5.71
CA GLN A 157 3.54 7.42 6.29
C GLN A 157 4.82 6.59 6.04
N ARG A 158 4.71 5.36 5.49
CA ARG A 158 5.84 4.45 5.21
C ARG A 158 6.69 4.20 6.46
N VAL A 159 6.04 3.91 7.58
CA VAL A 159 6.65 3.62 8.88
C VAL A 159 6.08 2.33 9.46
N ALA A 160 6.81 1.69 10.35
CA ALA A 160 6.28 0.54 11.08
C ALA A 160 5.15 0.97 12.01
N ASN A 161 4.02 0.23 11.96
CA ASN A 161 2.80 0.50 12.72
C ASN A 161 2.69 -0.42 13.94
N GLY A 162 3.66 -0.36 14.82
CA GLY A 162 3.66 -1.20 16.02
C GLY A 162 4.68 -2.35 15.97
N PRO A 163 4.77 -3.13 17.05
CA PRO A 163 5.80 -4.17 17.20
C PRO A 163 5.63 -5.30 16.20
N GLU A 164 4.42 -5.73 15.87
CA GLU A 164 4.16 -6.76 14.87
C GLU A 164 4.65 -6.37 13.46
N SER A 165 4.59 -5.08 13.12
CA SER A 165 5.12 -4.59 11.85
C SER A 165 6.63 -4.75 11.74
N ILE A 166 7.35 -4.61 12.85
CA ILE A 166 8.80 -4.81 12.89
C ILE A 166 9.12 -6.29 12.65
N VAL A 167 8.36 -7.19 13.27
CA VAL A 167 8.52 -8.64 13.04
C VAL A 167 8.24 -8.99 11.57
N ALA A 168 7.19 -8.41 10.98
CA ALA A 168 6.87 -8.60 9.56
C ALA A 168 8.01 -8.16 8.65
N LEU A 169 8.61 -6.99 8.92
CA LEU A 169 9.74 -6.46 8.16
C LEU A 169 10.97 -7.37 8.30
N TYR A 170 11.27 -7.83 9.50
CA TYR A 170 12.38 -8.74 9.76
C TYR A 170 12.24 -10.06 8.97
N LEU A 171 11.06 -10.66 9.00
CA LEU A 171 10.80 -11.90 8.27
C LEU A 171 10.88 -11.70 6.75
N LYS A 172 10.45 -10.53 6.27
CA LYS A 172 10.62 -10.16 4.86
C LYS A 172 12.11 -10.09 4.48
N GLU A 173 12.92 -9.39 5.26
CA GLU A 173 14.33 -9.18 4.95
C GLU A 173 15.19 -10.44 5.11
N LYS A 174 14.92 -11.25 6.14
CA LYS A 174 15.75 -12.43 6.47
C LYS A 174 15.27 -13.73 5.83
N LYS A 175 13.97 -13.89 5.64
CA LYS A 175 13.36 -15.15 5.14
C LYS A 175 12.62 -14.98 3.82
N GLY A 176 12.56 -13.76 3.26
CA GLY A 176 11.83 -13.49 2.03
C GLY A 176 10.30 -13.60 2.15
N LEU A 177 9.77 -13.75 3.38
CA LEU A 177 8.34 -13.86 3.61
C LEU A 177 7.67 -12.52 3.31
N SER A 178 6.61 -12.51 2.50
CA SER A 178 5.88 -11.27 2.24
C SER A 178 5.20 -10.75 3.52
N ILE A 179 5.10 -9.42 3.65
CA ILE A 179 4.43 -8.80 4.80
C ILE A 179 2.97 -9.27 4.89
N GLY A 180 2.29 -9.39 3.74
CA GLY A 180 0.92 -9.91 3.68
C GLY A 180 0.79 -11.34 4.19
N SER A 181 1.72 -12.23 3.81
CA SER A 181 1.74 -13.62 4.31
C SER A 181 1.94 -13.68 5.82
N TYR A 182 2.82 -12.84 6.37
CA TYR A 182 3.01 -12.76 7.81
C TYR A 182 1.71 -12.35 8.54
N TYR A 183 1.07 -11.26 8.08
CA TYR A 183 -0.18 -10.80 8.69
C TYR A 183 -1.31 -11.82 8.54
N LEU A 184 -1.38 -12.51 7.41
CA LEU A 184 -2.36 -13.57 7.21
C LEU A 184 -2.16 -14.70 8.24
N ILE A 185 -0.94 -15.17 8.43
CA ILE A 185 -0.63 -16.22 9.41
C ILE A 185 -0.99 -15.77 10.82
N ILE A 186 -0.48 -14.60 11.25
CA ILE A 186 -0.72 -14.09 12.61
C ILE A 186 -2.22 -13.87 12.86
N ASN A 187 -2.92 -13.23 11.93
CA ASN A 187 -4.35 -12.97 12.10
C ASN A 187 -5.17 -14.28 12.12
N THR A 188 -4.78 -15.26 11.31
CA THR A 188 -5.40 -16.58 11.35
C THR A 188 -5.22 -17.20 12.72
N VAL A 189 -4.01 -17.22 13.28
CA VAL A 189 -3.75 -17.76 14.63
C VAL A 189 -4.56 -17.02 15.69
N VAL A 190 -4.60 -15.69 15.64
CA VAL A 190 -5.35 -14.85 16.59
C VAL A 190 -6.85 -15.15 16.52
N ILE A 191 -7.43 -15.18 15.33
CA ILE A 191 -8.86 -15.43 15.15
C ILE A 191 -9.22 -16.85 15.58
N PHE A 192 -8.44 -17.85 15.20
CA PHE A 192 -8.68 -19.23 15.65
C PHE A 192 -8.48 -19.44 17.15
N SER A 193 -7.57 -18.69 17.80
CA SER A 193 -7.43 -18.76 19.27
C SER A 193 -8.70 -18.29 20.00
N SER A 194 -9.53 -17.48 19.35
CA SER A 194 -10.81 -17.03 19.92
C SER A 194 -11.87 -18.13 20.03
N ILE A 195 -11.66 -19.30 19.42
CA ILE A 195 -12.52 -20.50 19.60
C ILE A 195 -12.64 -20.87 21.08
N ILE A 196 -11.60 -20.61 21.86
CA ILE A 196 -11.57 -20.98 23.29
C ILE A 196 -12.69 -20.31 24.10
N TYR A 197 -13.07 -19.08 23.74
CA TYR A 197 -14.10 -18.33 24.47
C TYR A 197 -15.27 -17.86 23.59
N GLY A 198 -15.14 -17.94 22.27
CA GLY A 198 -16.10 -17.48 21.30
C GLY A 198 -16.87 -18.62 20.63
N ASN A 199 -17.85 -18.26 19.83
CA ASN A 199 -18.54 -19.18 18.96
C ASN A 199 -18.09 -19.01 17.50
N MET A 200 -18.44 -19.97 16.65
CA MET A 200 -18.08 -19.95 15.23
C MET A 200 -18.57 -18.67 14.52
N THR A 201 -19.70 -18.13 14.95
CA THR A 201 -20.28 -16.89 14.41
C THR A 201 -19.36 -15.69 14.61
N MET A 202 -18.74 -15.55 15.80
CA MET A 202 -17.77 -14.48 16.07
C MET A 202 -16.53 -14.58 15.18
N ILE A 203 -16.06 -15.80 14.94
CA ILE A 203 -14.92 -16.06 14.07
C ILE A 203 -15.23 -15.61 12.64
N ILE A 204 -16.39 -15.98 12.11
CA ILE A 204 -16.81 -15.60 10.75
C ILE A 204 -16.90 -14.08 10.62
N TYR A 205 -17.56 -13.39 11.57
CA TYR A 205 -17.64 -11.92 11.52
C TYR A 205 -16.30 -11.22 11.70
N SER A 206 -15.39 -11.78 12.49
CA SER A 206 -14.02 -11.26 12.63
C SER A 206 -13.22 -11.42 11.34
N LEU A 207 -13.40 -12.52 10.61
CA LEU A 207 -12.83 -12.73 9.28
C LEU A 207 -13.39 -11.72 8.26
N ILE A 208 -14.70 -11.48 8.26
CA ILE A 208 -15.34 -10.47 7.40
C ILE A 208 -14.76 -9.08 7.72
N CYS A 209 -14.67 -8.72 9.00
CA CYS A 209 -14.08 -7.46 9.43
C CYS A 209 -12.64 -7.29 8.92
N THR A 210 -11.81 -8.31 9.11
CA THR A 210 -10.41 -8.30 8.65
C THR A 210 -10.30 -8.16 7.13
N PHE A 211 -11.16 -8.84 6.39
CA PHE A 211 -11.23 -8.73 4.93
C PHE A 211 -11.60 -7.30 4.49
N VAL A 212 -12.68 -6.74 5.06
CA VAL A 212 -13.11 -5.36 4.77
C VAL A 212 -12.01 -4.36 5.11
N GLN A 213 -11.37 -4.52 6.28
CA GLN A 213 -10.25 -3.69 6.71
C GLN A 213 -9.10 -3.72 5.72
N SER A 214 -8.72 -4.91 5.24
CA SER A 214 -7.65 -5.06 4.23
C SER A 214 -8.00 -4.33 2.94
N VAL A 215 -9.19 -4.55 2.40
CA VAL A 215 -9.64 -3.92 1.14
C VAL A 215 -9.64 -2.39 1.25
N VAL A 216 -10.14 -1.84 2.36
CA VAL A 216 -10.16 -0.38 2.59
C VAL A 216 -8.75 0.17 2.75
N THR A 217 -7.90 -0.51 3.52
CA THR A 217 -6.50 -0.12 3.70
C THR A 217 -5.76 -0.08 2.38
N ASP A 218 -5.88 -1.12 1.56
CA ASP A 218 -5.22 -1.19 0.26
C ASP A 218 -5.70 -0.09 -0.69
N LYS A 219 -6.99 0.18 -0.71
CA LYS A 219 -7.56 1.30 -1.49
C LYS A 219 -7.00 2.65 -1.08
N LEU A 220 -6.83 2.88 0.21
CA LEU A 220 -6.25 4.13 0.71
C LEU A 220 -4.75 4.26 0.41
N ILE A 221 -4.00 3.14 0.43
CA ILE A 221 -2.55 3.15 0.15
C ILE A 221 -2.29 3.34 -1.34
N ILE A 222 -2.95 2.54 -2.19
CA ILE A 222 -2.75 2.51 -3.64
C ILE A 222 -3.41 3.73 -4.31
N GLY A 223 -4.49 4.24 -3.71
CA GLY A 223 -5.37 5.22 -4.32
C GLY A 223 -6.55 4.57 -5.04
N PHE A 224 -7.48 5.42 -5.45
CA PHE A 224 -8.68 4.99 -6.19
C PHE A 224 -8.46 5.00 -7.70
N GLU A 225 -7.46 5.72 -8.17
CA GLU A 225 -7.16 5.84 -9.59
C GLU A 225 -6.40 4.61 -10.08
N LYS A 226 -6.95 4.02 -11.12
CA LYS A 226 -6.31 2.96 -11.87
C LYS A 226 -5.75 3.53 -13.17
N TYR A 227 -4.48 3.29 -13.38
CA TYR A 227 -3.85 3.61 -14.66
C TYR A 227 -3.66 2.36 -15.48
N TYR A 228 -3.72 2.56 -16.79
CA TYR A 228 -3.59 1.48 -17.77
C TYR A 228 -2.46 1.81 -18.73
N ASN A 229 -1.59 0.85 -18.94
CA ASN A 229 -0.66 0.86 -20.06
C ASN A 229 -1.43 0.33 -21.28
N VAL A 230 -1.69 1.21 -22.22
CA VAL A 230 -2.48 0.93 -23.42
C VAL A 230 -1.53 0.78 -24.60
N ASN A 231 -1.64 -0.34 -25.29
CA ASN A 231 -0.95 -0.63 -26.51
C ASN A 231 -1.97 -0.69 -27.65
N ILE A 232 -1.81 0.18 -28.65
CA ILE A 232 -2.72 0.27 -29.80
C ILE A 232 -1.94 0.01 -31.07
N MET A 233 -2.38 -0.97 -31.85
CA MET A 233 -1.90 -1.22 -33.19
C MET A 233 -2.93 -0.72 -34.19
N SER A 234 -2.53 0.21 -35.06
CA SER A 234 -3.39 0.77 -36.08
C SER A 234 -2.56 1.32 -37.23
N ASP A 235 -3.10 1.27 -38.44
CA ASP A 235 -2.51 1.94 -39.58
C ASP A 235 -2.70 3.46 -39.54
N GLN A 236 -3.70 3.94 -38.75
CA GLN A 236 -4.00 5.35 -38.55
C GLN A 236 -3.43 5.88 -37.20
N TYR A 237 -2.22 5.43 -36.92
CA TYR A 237 -1.54 5.73 -35.65
C TYR A 237 -1.36 7.25 -35.39
N LEU A 238 -1.28 8.08 -36.44
CA LEU A 238 -1.12 9.53 -36.29
C LEU A 238 -2.37 10.20 -35.72
N GLU A 239 -3.56 9.85 -36.20
CA GLU A 239 -4.84 10.41 -35.75
C GLU A 239 -5.11 10.01 -34.30
N ILE A 240 -4.92 8.74 -33.97
CA ILE A 240 -5.08 8.24 -32.61
C ILE A 240 -4.11 8.93 -31.64
N THR A 241 -2.87 9.16 -32.07
CA THR A 241 -1.89 9.86 -31.25
C THR A 241 -2.23 11.33 -31.07
N GLN A 242 -2.76 12.00 -32.12
CA GLN A 242 -3.24 13.39 -32.00
C GLN A 242 -4.38 13.49 -31.00
N PHE A 243 -5.34 12.58 -31.03
CA PHE A 243 -6.41 12.49 -30.03
C PHE A 243 -5.85 12.31 -28.61
N ILE A 244 -4.95 11.36 -28.40
CA ILE A 244 -4.33 11.11 -27.08
C ILE A 244 -3.59 12.36 -26.58
N ARG A 245 -2.89 13.07 -27.47
CA ARG A 245 -2.07 14.22 -27.11
C ARG A 245 -2.88 15.49 -26.91
N ASN A 246 -3.82 15.79 -27.82
CA ASN A 246 -4.51 17.07 -27.85
C ASN A 246 -5.78 17.07 -27.00
N ASP A 247 -6.56 15.99 -27.06
CA ASP A 247 -7.84 15.90 -26.34
C ASP A 247 -7.69 15.35 -24.94
N LEU A 248 -6.79 14.35 -24.74
CA LEU A 248 -6.56 13.76 -23.42
C LEU A 248 -5.35 14.36 -22.71
N ASN A 249 -4.55 15.20 -23.39
CA ASN A 249 -3.32 15.81 -22.86
C ASN A 249 -2.36 14.77 -22.24
N ARG A 250 -2.22 13.60 -22.90
CA ARG A 250 -1.36 12.49 -22.47
C ARG A 250 -0.23 12.26 -23.47
N GLY A 251 0.92 11.82 -22.92
CA GLY A 251 2.05 11.40 -23.73
C GLY A 251 1.79 10.04 -24.37
N ALA A 252 2.18 9.91 -25.65
CA ALA A 252 2.20 8.63 -26.34
C ALA A 252 3.56 8.41 -27.01
N THR A 253 3.99 7.16 -27.09
CA THR A 253 5.26 6.75 -27.69
C THR A 253 4.99 5.78 -28.83
N PHE A 254 5.67 5.97 -29.96
CA PHE A 254 5.64 5.02 -31.06
C PHE A 254 6.72 3.95 -30.89
N ILE A 255 6.33 2.70 -31.08
CA ILE A 255 7.23 1.56 -31.17
C ILE A 255 7.02 0.92 -32.53
N GLN A 256 8.08 0.86 -33.33
CA GLN A 256 8.02 0.23 -34.63
C GLN A 256 8.12 -1.28 -34.48
N GLY A 257 7.10 -2.00 -34.96
CA GLY A 257 7.05 -3.45 -35.03
C GLY A 257 6.99 -3.96 -36.48
N MET A 258 7.10 -5.26 -36.64
CA MET A 258 6.88 -5.95 -37.90
C MET A 258 5.72 -6.93 -37.76
N ASP A 259 4.77 -6.87 -38.66
CA ASP A 259 3.71 -7.88 -38.74
C ASP A 259 4.29 -9.18 -39.30
N THR A 260 4.15 -10.26 -38.54
CA THR A 260 4.67 -11.57 -38.90
C THR A 260 3.95 -12.21 -40.09
N SER A 261 2.70 -11.82 -40.35
CA SER A 261 1.89 -12.40 -41.47
C SER A 261 2.25 -11.80 -42.82
N ASN A 262 2.56 -10.52 -42.89
CA ASN A 262 2.76 -9.79 -44.16
C ASN A 262 4.13 -9.08 -44.26
N VAL A 263 5.01 -9.22 -43.28
CA VAL A 263 6.31 -8.53 -43.21
C VAL A 263 6.18 -7.00 -43.37
N LYS A 264 5.00 -6.45 -43.09
CA LYS A 264 4.77 -4.99 -43.11
C LYS A 264 5.17 -4.34 -41.80
N LYS A 265 5.73 -3.15 -41.88
CA LYS A 265 5.98 -2.34 -40.71
C LYS A 265 4.65 -1.87 -40.11
N LYS A 266 4.43 -2.17 -38.83
CA LYS A 266 3.29 -1.65 -38.05
C LYS A 266 3.80 -0.77 -36.92
N MET A 267 3.04 0.29 -36.61
CA MET A 267 3.34 1.18 -35.51
C MET A 267 2.46 0.79 -34.33
N LEU A 268 3.12 0.55 -33.19
CA LEU A 268 2.48 0.36 -31.89
C LEU A 268 2.51 1.69 -31.15
N ILE A 269 1.35 2.19 -30.76
CA ILE A 269 1.21 3.35 -29.88
C ILE A 269 1.16 2.82 -28.46
N GLN A 270 2.08 3.28 -27.62
CA GLN A 270 2.06 3.03 -26.19
C GLN A 270 1.73 4.30 -25.44
N ALA A 271 0.70 4.27 -24.61
CA ALA A 271 0.30 5.37 -23.75
C ALA A 271 -0.11 4.87 -22.37
N VAL A 272 0.08 5.70 -21.36
CA VAL A 272 -0.41 5.43 -20.00
C VAL A 272 -1.53 6.41 -19.70
N VAL A 273 -2.70 5.88 -19.37
CA VAL A 273 -3.95 6.64 -19.22
C VAL A 273 -4.76 6.16 -18.02
N ASN A 274 -5.66 6.98 -17.51
CA ASN A 274 -6.62 6.57 -16.49
C ASN A 274 -7.80 5.80 -17.10
N GLN A 275 -8.73 5.35 -16.27
CA GLN A 275 -9.86 4.55 -16.72
C GLN A 275 -10.82 5.32 -17.64
N GLN A 276 -11.06 6.61 -17.39
CA GLN A 276 -11.96 7.43 -18.22
C GLN A 276 -11.33 7.71 -19.59
N GLU A 277 -10.04 8.03 -19.60
CA GLU A 277 -9.27 8.23 -20.83
C GLU A 277 -9.17 6.94 -21.67
N LEU A 278 -9.03 5.78 -21.01
CA LEU A 278 -9.06 4.48 -21.70
C LEU A 278 -10.40 4.23 -22.40
N ILE A 279 -11.51 4.56 -21.76
CA ILE A 279 -12.85 4.47 -22.37
C ILE A 279 -12.93 5.40 -23.58
N ALA A 280 -12.52 6.65 -23.42
CA ALA A 280 -12.51 7.62 -24.52
C ALA A 280 -11.66 7.14 -25.73
N ILE A 281 -10.48 6.56 -25.48
CA ILE A 281 -9.63 5.98 -26.53
C ILE A 281 -10.35 4.82 -27.22
N LYS A 282 -10.98 3.92 -26.46
CA LYS A 282 -11.71 2.78 -27.01
C LYS A 282 -12.87 3.22 -27.90
N ASP A 283 -13.61 4.24 -27.44
CA ASP A 283 -14.77 4.77 -28.18
C ASP A 283 -14.30 5.48 -29.46
N PHE A 284 -13.24 6.29 -29.38
CA PHE A 284 -12.63 6.93 -30.54
C PHE A 284 -12.16 5.92 -31.59
N VAL A 285 -11.39 4.92 -31.14
CA VAL A 285 -10.85 3.89 -32.06
C VAL A 285 -11.98 3.07 -32.69
N LYS A 286 -13.00 2.68 -31.93
CA LYS A 286 -14.16 1.95 -32.48
C LYS A 286 -14.95 2.75 -33.50
N ALA A 287 -15.08 4.07 -33.31
CA ALA A 287 -15.87 4.92 -34.17
C ALA A 287 -15.21 5.17 -35.54
N PHE A 288 -13.87 5.13 -35.60
CA PHE A 288 -13.14 5.55 -36.79
C PHE A 288 -12.18 4.50 -37.36
N HIS A 289 -11.88 3.42 -36.62
CA HIS A 289 -10.75 2.51 -36.93
C HIS A 289 -11.08 1.06 -36.61
N ASP A 290 -11.94 0.43 -37.40
CA ASP A 290 -12.42 -0.94 -37.18
C ASP A 290 -11.31 -2.02 -37.15
N ASP A 291 -10.19 -1.81 -37.88
CA ASP A 291 -9.06 -2.75 -37.93
C ASP A 291 -8.01 -2.55 -36.83
N SER A 292 -8.28 -1.70 -35.86
CA SER A 292 -7.34 -1.40 -34.79
C SER A 292 -7.44 -2.41 -33.66
N PHE A 293 -6.28 -2.83 -33.15
CA PHE A 293 -6.17 -3.70 -31.97
C PHE A 293 -5.75 -2.89 -30.73
N ILE A 294 -6.52 -2.98 -29.66
CA ILE A 294 -6.21 -2.32 -28.38
C ILE A 294 -6.01 -3.38 -27.31
N CYS A 295 -4.85 -3.35 -26.67
CA CYS A 295 -4.55 -4.13 -25.46
C CYS A 295 -4.26 -3.17 -24.30
N ALA A 296 -5.00 -3.31 -23.19
CA ALA A 296 -4.81 -2.50 -22.00
C ALA A 296 -4.49 -3.39 -20.80
N SER A 297 -3.38 -3.09 -20.11
CA SER A 297 -2.97 -3.75 -18.88
C SER A 297 -2.93 -2.77 -17.71
N ILE A 298 -3.29 -3.22 -16.51
CA ILE A 298 -3.24 -2.38 -15.30
C ILE A 298 -1.79 -2.09 -14.97
N SER A 299 -1.47 -0.82 -14.73
CA SER A 299 -0.16 -0.37 -14.28
C SER A 299 -0.26 0.13 -12.84
N ASN A 300 0.43 -0.57 -11.93
CA ASN A 300 0.34 -0.27 -10.49
C ASN A 300 1.37 0.75 -10.00
N ASN A 301 2.46 0.98 -10.74
CA ASN A 301 3.53 1.88 -10.33
C ASN A 301 3.93 2.77 -11.52
N ILE A 302 3.47 4.01 -11.53
CA ILE A 302 3.80 4.99 -12.54
C ILE A 302 4.56 6.13 -11.89
N ILE A 303 5.70 6.47 -12.44
CA ILE A 303 6.49 7.64 -12.03
C ILE A 303 6.82 8.44 -13.28
N GLY A 304 6.35 9.68 -13.37
CA GLY A 304 6.63 10.52 -14.54
C GLY A 304 5.85 11.83 -14.53
N ARG A 305 6.18 12.73 -15.46
CA ARG A 305 5.45 13.98 -15.63
C ARG A 305 4.01 13.68 -16.09
N GLY A 306 3.04 14.31 -15.44
CA GLY A 306 1.61 14.10 -15.72
C GLY A 306 0.97 12.94 -14.94
N PHE A 307 1.73 12.27 -14.07
CA PHE A 307 1.25 11.27 -13.13
C PHE A 307 1.73 11.68 -11.74
N ASP A 308 0.99 12.59 -11.12
CA ASP A 308 1.26 12.96 -9.73
C ASP A 308 0.73 11.84 -8.84
N VAL A 309 1.67 11.09 -8.28
CA VAL A 309 1.40 10.28 -7.11
C VAL A 309 1.42 11.25 -5.94
N GLU A 310 0.25 11.75 -5.55
CA GLU A 310 0.07 12.45 -4.29
C GLU A 310 0.46 11.60 -3.07
#